data_95a3a1cf59af11b3b5607f9762127934
#
_entry.id   95a3a1cf59af11b3b5607f9762127934
#
_cell.length_a   1.000
_cell.length_b   1.000
_cell.length_c   1.000
_cell.angle_alpha   90.00
_cell.angle_beta   90.00
_cell.angle_gamma   90.00
#
_symmetry.space_group_name_H-M   'P 1'
#
loop_
_entity.id
_entity.type
_entity.pdbx_description
1 polymer ?
#
loop_
_entity_poly.entity_id
_entity_poly.type
_entity_poly.pdbx_seq_one_letter_code
_entity_poly.pdbx_strand_id
1 'polypeptide(L)'
;DIVFGFSNFINDWKRYLEPVPKKYVEMKQMQDVTPSHIGIASWDGVMYQFPVDGDRHYLKYRKDVIDNPEYQKKYKADTGKELRVPQTWKEYGEMAAYFNGWDWDGDGEKEYGSAEVMKKDDLMYAAFYSRSAAYSKNPKTPGGFFFDLKTMKPLINNPGFVEALTDWVAATKYVPPGGINFGLGDEIGSFGGGQTLFS
;
A
#
# COMPACT_ATOMS: atom_id res chain seq x y z
N ASP A 1 -13.24 7.95 30.07
CA ASP A 1 -13.82 7.61 28.76
C ASP A 1 -12.80 6.88 27.89
N ILE A 2 -13.28 6.10 26.94
CA ILE A 2 -12.45 5.43 25.92
C ILE A 2 -12.76 6.07 24.59
N VAL A 3 -11.72 6.44 23.85
CA VAL A 3 -11.85 7.03 22.51
C VAL A 3 -11.15 6.15 21.48
N PHE A 4 -11.73 6.04 20.30
CA PHE A 4 -11.08 5.44 19.14
C PHE A 4 -10.32 6.51 18.37
N GLY A 5 -9.08 6.25 18.03
CA GLY A 5 -8.24 7.22 17.34
C GLY A 5 -7.08 6.59 16.57
N PHE A 6 -6.61 7.31 15.57
CA PHE A 6 -5.46 6.89 14.77
C PHE A 6 -4.15 7.17 15.50
N SER A 7 -3.24 6.21 15.48
CA SER A 7 -1.94 6.29 16.15
C SER A 7 -1.01 7.38 15.61
N ASN A 8 -1.21 7.84 14.37
CA ASN A 8 -0.45 8.99 13.81
C ASN A 8 -0.64 10.29 14.63
N PHE A 9 -1.72 10.42 15.39
CA PHE A 9 -1.99 11.59 16.22
C PHE A 9 -1.57 11.43 17.69
N ILE A 10 -0.91 10.34 18.05
CA ILE A 10 -0.55 10.05 19.45
C ILE A 10 0.30 11.17 20.07
N ASN A 11 1.18 11.80 19.29
CA ASN A 11 2.00 12.92 19.76
C ASN A 11 1.15 14.11 20.23
N ASP A 12 0.07 14.41 19.52
CA ASP A 12 -0.82 15.52 19.84
C ASP A 12 -1.78 15.19 20.98
N TRP A 13 -2.20 13.91 21.04
CA TRP A 13 -3.23 13.45 21.96
C TRP A 13 -2.69 12.98 23.30
N LYS A 14 -1.42 12.50 23.38
CA LYS A 14 -0.84 11.94 24.61
C LYS A 14 -1.02 12.80 25.85
N ARG A 15 -1.05 14.13 25.68
CA ARG A 15 -1.28 15.07 26.79
C ARG A 15 -2.69 15.01 27.38
N TYR A 16 -3.62 14.36 26.69
CA TYR A 16 -5.00 14.18 27.11
C TYR A 16 -5.32 12.72 27.41
N LEU A 17 -4.36 11.83 27.22
CA LEU A 17 -4.51 10.40 27.41
C LEU A 17 -3.77 9.95 28.67
N GLU A 18 -4.37 9.03 29.40
CA GLU A 18 -3.68 8.30 30.46
C GLU A 18 -2.83 7.19 29.84
N PRO A 19 -1.62 6.93 30.36
CA PRO A 19 -0.85 5.75 29.99
C PRO A 19 -1.64 4.46 30.19
N VAL A 20 -1.49 3.52 29.27
CA VAL A 20 -2.08 2.19 29.45
C VAL A 20 -1.49 1.55 30.71
N PRO A 21 -2.32 1.13 31.69
CA PRO A 21 -1.81 0.54 32.92
C PRO A 21 -0.96 -0.70 32.65
N LYS A 22 0.17 -0.82 33.36
CA LYS A 22 1.17 -1.88 33.19
C LYS A 22 0.57 -3.29 33.14
N LYS A 23 -0.41 -3.58 33.99
CA LYS A 23 -1.11 -4.87 34.00
C LYS A 23 -1.72 -5.27 32.65
N TYR A 24 -2.12 -4.30 31.82
CA TYR A 24 -2.66 -4.56 30.50
C TYR A 24 -1.57 -4.67 29.44
N VAL A 25 -0.51 -3.89 29.55
CA VAL A 25 0.66 -4.00 28.65
C VAL A 25 1.32 -5.37 28.77
N GLU A 26 1.33 -5.94 29.98
CA GLU A 26 1.95 -7.25 30.28
C GLU A 26 1.00 -8.45 30.08
N MET A 27 -0.22 -8.22 29.60
CA MET A 27 -1.15 -9.33 29.31
C MET A 27 -0.61 -10.26 28.23
N LYS A 28 -0.93 -11.57 28.39
CA LYS A 28 -0.50 -12.59 27.40
C LYS A 28 -0.94 -12.24 25.97
N GLN A 29 -2.12 -11.67 25.78
CA GLN A 29 -2.66 -11.25 24.50
C GLN A 29 -1.80 -10.19 23.80
N MET A 30 -1.07 -9.38 24.57
CA MET A 30 -0.15 -8.38 23.99
C MET A 30 1.10 -9.01 23.35
N GLN A 31 1.40 -10.28 23.66
CA GLN A 31 2.52 -11.01 23.06
C GLN A 31 2.26 -11.36 21.58
N ASP A 32 0.99 -11.42 21.19
CA ASP A 32 0.58 -11.68 19.80
C ASP A 32 0.55 -10.39 18.94
N VAL A 33 0.68 -9.22 19.58
CA VAL A 33 0.73 -7.93 18.89
C VAL A 33 2.14 -7.69 18.34
N THR A 34 2.25 -7.36 17.07
CA THR A 34 3.56 -7.16 16.45
C THR A 34 4.30 -5.96 17.07
N PRO A 35 5.64 -5.98 17.15
CA PRO A 35 6.42 -4.86 17.68
C PRO A 35 6.15 -3.52 16.99
N SER A 36 5.82 -3.54 15.70
CA SER A 36 5.46 -2.34 14.94
C SER A 36 4.17 -1.69 15.47
N HIS A 37 3.14 -2.49 15.78
CA HIS A 37 1.89 -1.97 16.34
C HIS A 37 2.07 -1.46 17.77
N ILE A 38 2.89 -2.14 18.58
CA ILE A 38 3.27 -1.62 19.90
C ILE A 38 4.00 -0.29 19.77
N GLY A 39 4.91 -0.20 18.79
CA GLY A 39 5.69 1.02 18.52
C GLY A 39 4.80 2.22 18.17
N ILE A 40 3.84 2.06 17.26
CA ILE A 40 2.93 3.15 16.87
C ILE A 40 1.87 3.47 17.94
N ALA A 41 1.59 2.56 18.86
CA ALA A 41 0.69 2.77 20.01
C ALA A 41 1.40 3.43 21.19
N SER A 42 2.70 3.70 21.09
CA SER A 42 3.57 4.20 22.16
C SER A 42 4.26 5.50 21.78
N TRP A 43 4.58 6.31 22.78
CA TRP A 43 5.41 7.50 22.65
C TRP A 43 6.45 7.52 23.80
N ASP A 44 7.71 7.72 23.45
CA ASP A 44 8.83 7.70 24.40
C ASP A 44 8.84 6.43 25.30
N GLY A 45 8.49 5.29 24.74
CA GLY A 45 8.43 4.01 25.44
C GLY A 45 7.20 3.81 26.33
N VAL A 46 6.28 4.77 26.37
CA VAL A 46 5.04 4.69 27.11
C VAL A 46 3.88 4.40 26.16
N MET A 47 3.12 3.35 26.44
CA MET A 47 1.95 2.97 25.64
C MET A 47 0.72 3.78 26.06
N TYR A 48 0.05 4.41 25.10
CA TYR A 48 -1.15 5.23 25.32
C TYR A 48 -2.40 4.68 24.62
N GLN A 49 -2.24 3.73 23.72
CA GLN A 49 -3.34 3.16 22.95
C GLN A 49 -3.24 1.65 22.91
N PHE A 50 -4.38 0.96 22.82
CA PHE A 50 -4.43 -0.45 22.44
C PHE A 50 -4.56 -0.55 20.92
N PRO A 51 -3.71 -1.33 20.24
CA PRO A 51 -3.91 -1.65 18.84
C PRO A 51 -5.18 -2.51 18.69
N VAL A 52 -6.18 -2.02 17.99
CA VAL A 52 -7.43 -2.75 17.73
C VAL A 52 -7.51 -3.28 16.31
N ASP A 53 -6.65 -2.76 15.44
CA ASP A 53 -6.56 -3.14 14.04
C ASP A 53 -5.10 -3.08 13.58
N GLY A 54 -4.80 -3.70 12.45
CA GLY A 54 -3.47 -3.78 11.91
C GLY A 54 -3.49 -3.87 10.39
N ASP A 55 -3.90 -2.79 9.75
CA ASP A 55 -3.91 -2.69 8.28
C ASP A 55 -2.55 -3.01 7.68
N ARG A 56 -2.59 -3.70 6.57
CA ARG A 56 -1.42 -4.03 5.77
C ARG A 56 -1.74 -3.82 4.30
N HIS A 57 -0.73 -3.42 3.56
CA HIS A 57 -0.85 -3.37 2.12
C HIS A 57 -0.50 -4.73 1.53
N TYR A 58 -1.40 -5.24 0.72
CA TYR A 58 -1.25 -6.47 -0.04
C TYR A 58 -1.48 -6.16 -1.51
N LEU A 59 -0.77 -6.86 -2.36
CA LEU A 59 -1.14 -6.93 -3.76
C LEU A 59 -2.30 -7.92 -3.90
N LYS A 60 -3.45 -7.43 -4.34
CA LYS A 60 -4.54 -8.27 -4.84
C LYS A 60 -4.39 -8.39 -6.36
N TYR A 61 -4.69 -9.54 -6.91
CA TYR A 61 -4.58 -9.78 -8.34
C TYR A 61 -5.64 -10.76 -8.83
N ARG A 62 -6.00 -10.66 -10.08
CA ARG A 62 -6.92 -11.60 -10.75
C ARG A 62 -6.20 -12.90 -11.05
N LYS A 63 -6.46 -13.89 -10.20
CA LYS A 63 -5.84 -15.21 -10.33
C LYS A 63 -6.27 -15.90 -11.63
N ASP A 64 -7.51 -15.76 -12.03
CA ASP A 64 -8.09 -16.27 -13.26
C ASP A 64 -7.41 -15.70 -14.53
N VAL A 65 -6.86 -14.50 -14.49
CA VAL A 65 -6.08 -13.90 -15.57
C VAL A 65 -4.63 -14.35 -15.50
N ILE A 66 -3.99 -14.25 -14.33
CA ILE A 66 -2.56 -14.55 -14.18
C ILE A 66 -2.26 -16.04 -14.40
N ASP A 67 -3.13 -16.94 -13.94
CA ASP A 67 -2.97 -18.38 -14.07
C ASP A 67 -3.57 -18.95 -15.37
N ASN A 68 -4.14 -18.12 -16.24
CA ASN A 68 -4.72 -18.57 -17.51
C ASN A 68 -3.62 -19.03 -18.48
N PRO A 69 -3.62 -20.31 -18.92
CA PRO A 69 -2.54 -20.84 -19.76
C PRO A 69 -2.42 -20.14 -21.12
N GLU A 70 -3.52 -19.71 -21.70
CA GLU A 70 -3.51 -19.00 -23.00
C GLU A 70 -2.92 -17.61 -22.83
N TYR A 71 -3.24 -16.91 -21.74
CA TYR A 71 -2.66 -15.61 -21.44
C TYR A 71 -1.19 -15.70 -21.08
N GLN A 72 -0.77 -16.75 -20.34
CA GLN A 72 0.64 -17.02 -20.06
C GLN A 72 1.43 -17.23 -21.34
N LYS A 73 0.91 -18.07 -22.24
CA LYS A 73 1.54 -18.34 -23.54
C LYS A 73 1.65 -17.07 -24.38
N LYS A 74 0.56 -16.30 -24.47
CA LYS A 74 0.53 -15.06 -25.24
C LYS A 74 1.46 -14.00 -24.66
N TYR A 75 1.42 -13.77 -23.35
CA TYR A 75 2.30 -12.82 -22.67
C TYR A 75 3.77 -13.15 -22.90
N LYS A 76 4.13 -14.44 -22.78
CA LYS A 76 5.51 -14.90 -23.06
C LYS A 76 5.91 -14.71 -24.50
N ALA A 77 5.03 -14.98 -25.44
CA ALA A 77 5.30 -14.78 -26.88
C ALA A 77 5.50 -13.28 -27.22
N ASP A 78 4.67 -12.40 -26.64
CA ASP A 78 4.69 -10.98 -26.95
C ASP A 78 5.81 -10.22 -26.22
N THR A 79 6.16 -10.64 -25.00
CA THR A 79 7.08 -9.89 -24.12
C THR A 79 8.41 -10.59 -23.84
N GLY A 80 8.50 -11.88 -24.13
CA GLY A 80 9.63 -12.75 -23.72
C GLY A 80 9.68 -13.08 -22.25
N LYS A 81 8.69 -12.65 -21.43
CA LYS A 81 8.64 -12.81 -19.97
C LYS A 81 7.57 -13.80 -19.56
N GLU A 82 7.74 -14.38 -18.37
CA GLU A 82 6.70 -15.23 -17.79
C GLU A 82 5.60 -14.37 -17.16
N LEU A 83 4.33 -14.72 -17.42
CA LEU A 83 3.19 -14.15 -16.69
C LEU A 83 3.08 -14.85 -15.34
N ARG A 84 3.29 -14.12 -14.27
CA ARG A 84 3.23 -14.57 -12.88
C ARG A 84 2.88 -13.40 -11.97
N VAL A 85 2.64 -13.66 -10.71
CA VAL A 85 2.47 -12.59 -9.73
C VAL A 85 3.72 -11.69 -9.72
N PRO A 86 3.57 -10.37 -9.94
CA PRO A 86 4.70 -9.45 -10.01
C PRO A 86 5.46 -9.38 -8.69
N GLN A 87 6.78 -9.29 -8.76
CA GLN A 87 7.67 -9.21 -7.60
C GLN A 87 8.23 -7.80 -7.40
N THR A 88 8.03 -6.92 -8.37
CA THR A 88 8.50 -5.54 -8.35
C THR A 88 7.43 -4.60 -8.91
N TRP A 89 7.49 -3.33 -8.52
CA TRP A 89 6.61 -2.31 -9.10
C TRP A 89 6.79 -2.16 -10.62
N LYS A 90 7.98 -2.41 -11.13
CA LYS A 90 8.24 -2.43 -12.56
C LYS A 90 7.47 -3.56 -13.26
N GLU A 91 7.53 -4.79 -12.73
CA GLU A 91 6.75 -5.92 -13.28
C GLU A 91 5.25 -5.66 -13.17
N TYR A 92 4.80 -5.09 -12.04
CA TYR A 92 3.41 -4.67 -11.85
C TYR A 92 2.96 -3.70 -12.94
N GLY A 93 3.72 -2.62 -13.19
CA GLY A 93 3.40 -1.63 -14.20
C GLY A 93 3.42 -2.19 -15.64
N GLU A 94 4.39 -3.08 -15.95
CA GLU A 94 4.48 -3.74 -17.26
C GLU A 94 3.26 -4.65 -17.52
N MET A 95 2.84 -5.42 -16.52
CA MET A 95 1.65 -6.26 -16.65
C MET A 95 0.37 -5.44 -16.67
N ALA A 96 0.25 -4.42 -15.83
CA ALA A 96 -0.89 -3.51 -15.86
C ALA A 96 -1.04 -2.85 -17.24
N ALA A 97 0.06 -2.40 -17.82
CA ALA A 97 0.06 -1.82 -19.17
C ALA A 97 -0.34 -2.84 -20.25
N TYR A 98 0.15 -4.06 -20.14
CA TYR A 98 -0.11 -5.11 -21.14
C TYR A 98 -1.58 -5.52 -21.17
N PHE A 99 -2.19 -5.72 -20.01
CA PHE A 99 -3.58 -6.16 -19.89
C PHE A 99 -4.60 -5.01 -19.94
N ASN A 100 -4.17 -3.78 -19.88
CA ASN A 100 -5.07 -2.63 -19.93
C ASN A 100 -5.86 -2.58 -21.23
N GLY A 101 -7.18 -2.56 -21.12
CA GLY A 101 -8.10 -2.54 -22.27
C GLY A 101 -8.43 -3.91 -22.85
N TRP A 102 -8.07 -5.00 -22.17
CA TRP A 102 -8.54 -6.34 -22.51
C TRP A 102 -9.96 -6.54 -21.99
N ASP A 103 -10.68 -7.44 -22.63
CA ASP A 103 -11.93 -8.05 -22.16
C ASP A 103 -11.56 -9.49 -21.77
N TRP A 104 -11.21 -9.71 -20.49
CA TRP A 104 -10.77 -11.04 -20.03
C TRP A 104 -11.88 -11.90 -19.46
N ASP A 105 -13.07 -11.36 -19.22
CA ASP A 105 -14.21 -12.11 -18.75
C ASP A 105 -15.29 -12.33 -19.83
N GLY A 106 -15.14 -11.66 -20.98
CA GLY A 106 -15.96 -11.89 -22.15
C GLY A 106 -17.32 -11.21 -22.11
N ASP A 107 -17.46 -10.16 -21.32
CA ASP A 107 -18.73 -9.42 -21.19
C ASP A 107 -18.88 -8.30 -22.27
N GLY A 108 -17.84 -8.03 -23.02
CA GLY A 108 -17.77 -7.03 -24.08
C GLY A 108 -17.31 -5.65 -23.62
N GLU A 109 -17.04 -5.47 -22.35
CA GLU A 109 -16.45 -4.26 -21.79
C GLU A 109 -14.93 -4.40 -21.72
N LYS A 110 -14.25 -3.33 -21.36
CA LYS A 110 -12.78 -3.31 -21.24
C LYS A 110 -12.39 -3.17 -19.79
N GLU A 111 -11.51 -4.05 -19.34
CA GLU A 111 -10.92 -3.95 -18.03
C GLU A 111 -9.61 -3.16 -18.05
N TYR A 112 -9.12 -2.88 -16.85
CA TYR A 112 -8.00 -1.98 -16.61
C TYR A 112 -6.85 -2.68 -15.90
N GLY A 113 -5.65 -2.17 -16.07
CA GLY A 113 -4.45 -2.77 -15.50
C GLY A 113 -4.41 -2.72 -13.98
N SER A 114 -4.94 -1.66 -13.37
CA SER A 114 -4.90 -1.52 -11.91
C SER A 114 -5.94 -0.56 -11.36
N ALA A 115 -6.26 -0.70 -10.08
CA ALA A 115 -6.88 0.33 -9.26
C ALA A 115 -6.01 0.57 -8.03
N GLU A 116 -5.80 1.82 -7.69
CA GLU A 116 -5.05 2.22 -6.48
C GLU A 116 -5.77 3.39 -5.81
N VAL A 117 -5.57 3.54 -4.50
CA VAL A 117 -6.09 4.71 -3.78
C VAL A 117 -5.26 5.93 -4.17
N MET A 118 -5.82 6.77 -5.04
CA MET A 118 -5.15 7.96 -5.59
C MET A 118 -5.85 9.26 -5.19
N LYS A 119 -7.03 9.19 -4.58
CA LYS A 119 -7.81 10.35 -4.16
C LYS A 119 -7.06 11.14 -3.10
N LYS A 120 -6.88 12.44 -3.37
CA LYS A 120 -6.33 13.37 -2.39
C LYS A 120 -7.21 13.40 -1.14
N ASP A 121 -6.59 13.50 0.03
CA ASP A 121 -7.25 13.56 1.35
C ASP A 121 -7.94 12.25 1.80
N ASP A 122 -7.63 11.14 1.15
CA ASP A 122 -7.96 9.77 1.59
C ASP A 122 -6.67 9.03 2.00
N LEU A 123 -6.60 7.73 1.83
CA LEU A 123 -5.43 6.90 2.14
C LEU A 123 -4.32 6.94 1.06
N MET A 124 -4.38 7.91 0.14
CA MET A 124 -3.39 8.11 -0.93
C MET A 124 -1.95 8.11 -0.40
N TYR A 125 -1.70 8.75 0.73
CA TYR A 125 -0.38 8.80 1.34
C TYR A 125 0.15 7.41 1.70
N ALA A 126 -0.71 6.52 2.18
CA ALA A 126 -0.33 5.17 2.57
C ALA A 126 0.02 4.32 1.34
N ALA A 127 -0.76 4.42 0.25
CA ALA A 127 -0.46 3.77 -1.03
C ALA A 127 0.90 4.25 -1.58
N PHE A 128 1.14 5.56 -1.59
CA PHE A 128 2.42 6.12 -2.05
C PHE A 128 3.60 5.71 -1.13
N TYR A 129 3.39 5.63 0.18
CA TYR A 129 4.44 5.20 1.11
C TYR A 129 4.86 3.75 0.87
N SER A 130 3.92 2.86 0.60
CA SER A 130 4.25 1.46 0.27
C SER A 130 5.08 1.37 -1.00
N ARG A 131 4.73 2.13 -2.04
CA ARG A 131 5.49 2.19 -3.28
C ARG A 131 6.87 2.78 -3.06
N SER A 132 6.96 3.95 -2.44
CA SER A 132 8.24 4.65 -2.21
C SER A 132 9.19 3.90 -1.29
N ALA A 133 8.70 3.07 -0.37
CA ALA A 133 9.52 2.25 0.49
C ALA A 133 10.38 1.25 -0.30
N ALA A 134 9.86 0.69 -1.40
CA ALA A 134 10.61 -0.22 -2.26
C ALA A 134 11.77 0.46 -2.98
N TYR A 135 11.66 1.74 -3.29
CA TYR A 135 12.69 2.52 -4.00
C TYR A 135 13.69 3.20 -3.06
N SER A 136 13.27 3.57 -1.86
CA SER A 136 14.04 4.48 -0.99
C SER A 136 14.53 3.84 0.30
N LYS A 137 13.87 2.79 0.80
CA LYS A 137 14.25 2.15 2.06
C LYS A 137 15.43 1.21 1.86
N ASN A 138 16.54 1.52 2.53
CA ASN A 138 17.68 0.61 2.59
C ASN A 138 17.68 -0.13 3.94
N PRO A 139 17.46 -1.46 3.97
CA PRO A 139 17.45 -2.23 5.21
C PRO A 139 18.79 -2.25 5.96
N LYS A 140 19.89 -1.92 5.26
CA LYS A 140 21.24 -1.83 5.87
C LYS A 140 21.54 -0.47 6.48
N THR A 141 20.69 0.52 6.27
CA THR A 141 20.87 1.87 6.82
C THR A 141 19.70 2.14 7.77
N PRO A 142 19.82 1.80 9.05
CA PRO A 142 18.81 2.14 10.03
C PRO A 142 18.71 3.66 10.15
N GLY A 143 17.52 4.16 10.17
CA GLY A 143 17.25 5.60 10.27
C GLY A 143 15.86 5.96 9.77
N GLY A 144 15.59 7.23 9.71
CA GLY A 144 14.31 7.74 9.25
C GLY A 144 14.10 7.48 7.76
N PHE A 145 12.86 7.20 7.41
CA PHE A 145 12.46 7.06 6.01
C PHE A 145 12.10 8.42 5.39
N PHE A 146 11.34 9.23 6.13
CA PHE A 146 10.91 10.54 5.70
C PHE A 146 11.82 11.67 6.18
N PHE A 147 12.46 11.47 7.33
CA PHE A 147 13.29 12.45 8.00
C PHE A 147 14.56 11.81 8.55
N ASP A 148 15.65 12.57 8.55
CA ASP A 148 16.79 12.25 9.39
C ASP A 148 16.38 12.37 10.85
N LEU A 149 16.52 11.29 11.62
CA LEU A 149 15.99 11.23 12.99
C LEU A 149 16.73 12.11 13.99
N LYS A 150 17.94 12.62 13.65
CA LYS A 150 18.72 13.52 14.52
C LYS A 150 18.44 14.97 14.22
N THR A 151 18.35 15.30 12.93
CA THR A 151 18.26 16.69 12.47
C THR A 151 16.85 17.08 12.04
N MET A 152 15.96 16.11 11.90
CA MET A 152 14.60 16.27 11.33
C MET A 152 14.60 16.84 9.90
N LYS A 153 15.73 16.76 9.21
CA LYS A 153 15.82 17.16 7.80
C LYS A 153 14.98 16.21 6.95
N PRO A 154 14.07 16.73 6.09
CA PRO A 154 13.31 15.90 5.17
C PRO A 154 14.22 15.12 4.20
N LEU A 155 13.91 13.85 3.99
CA LEU A 155 14.62 12.94 3.08
C LEU A 155 13.80 12.60 1.82
N ILE A 156 12.62 13.18 1.67
CA ILE A 156 11.67 12.85 0.59
C ILE A 156 12.08 13.37 -0.79
N ASN A 157 13.09 14.25 -0.87
CA ASN A 157 13.63 14.70 -2.16
C ASN A 157 14.94 13.94 -2.46
N ASN A 158 14.80 12.66 -2.78
CA ASN A 158 15.90 11.80 -3.19
C ASN A 158 15.53 11.01 -4.45
N PRO A 159 16.49 10.43 -5.19
CA PRO A 159 16.19 9.71 -6.43
C PRO A 159 15.16 8.61 -6.29
N GLY A 160 15.11 7.88 -5.18
CA GLY A 160 14.15 6.81 -4.96
C GLY A 160 12.71 7.32 -4.84
N PHE A 161 12.47 8.40 -4.10
CA PHE A 161 11.14 9.02 -4.04
C PHE A 161 10.70 9.62 -5.37
N VAL A 162 11.64 10.24 -6.11
CA VAL A 162 11.35 10.78 -7.45
C VAL A 162 10.98 9.66 -8.40
N GLU A 163 11.71 8.55 -8.40
CA GLU A 163 11.43 7.38 -9.24
C GLU A 163 10.08 6.75 -8.87
N ALA A 164 9.80 6.55 -7.56
CA ALA A 164 8.52 6.04 -7.08
C ALA A 164 7.33 6.89 -7.54
N LEU A 165 7.48 8.22 -7.47
CA LEU A 165 6.43 9.15 -7.93
C LEU A 165 6.25 9.10 -9.44
N THR A 166 7.36 9.05 -10.19
CA THR A 166 7.34 8.93 -11.64
C THR A 166 6.63 7.66 -12.09
N ASP A 167 6.96 6.54 -11.46
CA ASP A 167 6.32 5.25 -11.70
C ASP A 167 4.83 5.27 -11.33
N TRP A 168 4.48 5.89 -10.20
CA TRP A 168 3.08 6.01 -9.79
C TRP A 168 2.26 6.89 -10.73
N VAL A 169 2.82 8.02 -11.18
CA VAL A 169 2.18 8.86 -12.21
C VAL A 169 2.01 8.08 -13.51
N ALA A 170 2.98 7.25 -13.91
CA ALA A 170 2.84 6.41 -15.09
C ALA A 170 1.68 5.40 -14.95
N ALA A 171 1.46 4.85 -13.76
CA ALA A 171 0.38 3.90 -13.48
C ALA A 171 -1.03 4.50 -13.69
N THR A 172 -1.19 5.82 -13.60
CA THR A 172 -2.49 6.49 -13.87
C THR A 172 -3.05 6.25 -15.26
N LYS A 173 -2.24 5.76 -16.20
CA LYS A 173 -2.66 5.41 -17.55
C LYS A 173 -3.44 4.09 -17.63
N TYR A 174 -3.38 3.30 -16.59
CA TYR A 174 -3.91 1.93 -16.57
C TYR A 174 -5.03 1.74 -15.55
N VAL A 175 -5.55 2.84 -14.99
CA VAL A 175 -6.69 2.84 -14.07
C VAL A 175 -8.01 3.10 -14.81
N PRO A 176 -9.15 2.68 -14.25
CA PRO A 176 -10.45 3.00 -14.80
C PRO A 176 -10.69 4.51 -14.98
N PRO A 177 -11.65 4.94 -15.83
CA PRO A 177 -12.03 6.32 -15.93
C PRO A 177 -12.37 6.93 -14.57
N GLY A 178 -11.73 8.05 -14.25
CA GLY A 178 -11.85 8.67 -12.93
C GLY A 178 -10.99 8.04 -11.82
N GLY A 179 -10.22 6.99 -12.11
CA GLY A 179 -9.40 6.24 -11.14
C GLY A 179 -8.40 7.07 -10.34
N ILE A 180 -7.97 8.22 -10.86
CA ILE A 180 -7.15 9.18 -10.10
C ILE A 180 -7.88 9.80 -8.88
N ASN A 181 -9.21 9.65 -8.82
CA ASN A 181 -10.04 10.10 -7.71
C ASN A 181 -10.59 8.92 -6.88
N PHE A 182 -10.06 7.72 -7.07
CA PHE A 182 -10.49 6.57 -6.30
C PHE A 182 -9.99 6.67 -4.85
N GLY A 183 -10.95 6.61 -3.92
CA GLY A 183 -10.71 6.33 -2.52
C GLY A 183 -10.68 4.82 -2.28
N LEU A 184 -10.53 4.41 -1.03
CA LEU A 184 -10.46 2.99 -0.66
C LEU A 184 -11.69 2.19 -1.10
N GLY A 185 -12.90 2.78 -0.95
CA GLY A 185 -14.14 2.11 -1.36
C GLY A 185 -14.23 1.89 -2.86
N ASP A 186 -13.78 2.85 -3.66
CA ASP A 186 -13.78 2.77 -5.12
C ASP A 186 -12.78 1.72 -5.63
N GLU A 187 -11.58 1.70 -5.04
CA GLU A 187 -10.54 0.71 -5.33
C GLU A 187 -11.02 -0.72 -5.04
N ILE A 188 -11.58 -0.96 -3.86
CA ILE A 188 -12.16 -2.26 -3.47
C ILE A 188 -13.32 -2.64 -4.41
N GLY A 189 -14.20 -1.70 -4.72
CA GLY A 189 -15.34 -1.92 -5.61
C GLY A 189 -14.92 -2.28 -7.02
N SER A 190 -13.94 -1.58 -7.58
CA SER A 190 -13.41 -1.80 -8.92
C SER A 190 -12.75 -3.18 -9.05
N PHE A 191 -11.90 -3.56 -8.08
CA PHE A 191 -11.28 -4.89 -8.09
C PHE A 191 -12.29 -6.00 -7.81
N GLY A 192 -13.18 -5.81 -6.83
CA GLY A 192 -14.23 -6.78 -6.48
C GLY A 192 -15.26 -6.98 -7.60
N GLY A 193 -15.50 -5.94 -8.40
CA GLY A 193 -16.34 -5.99 -9.60
C GLY A 193 -15.66 -6.59 -10.84
N GLY A 194 -14.40 -7.00 -10.76
CA GLY A 194 -13.69 -7.62 -11.88
C GLY A 194 -13.00 -6.65 -12.83
N GLN A 195 -13.14 -5.34 -12.62
CA GLN A 195 -12.71 -4.31 -13.57
C GLN A 195 -11.21 -4.09 -13.66
N THR A 196 -10.42 -4.62 -12.71
CA THR A 196 -8.97 -4.38 -12.68
C THR A 196 -8.17 -5.63 -12.40
N LEU A 197 -7.00 -5.74 -13.06
CA LEU A 197 -6.09 -6.87 -12.88
C LEU A 197 -5.47 -6.87 -11.49
N PHE A 198 -5.09 -5.68 -11.02
CA PHE A 198 -4.43 -5.46 -9.73
C PHE A 198 -5.17 -4.42 -8.87
N SER A 199 -4.99 -4.56 -7.55
CA SER A 199 -5.43 -3.59 -6.56
C SER A 199 -4.49 -3.60 -5.35
#